data_01508c76dcf940f3ebc8004ac1c539b8
#
_entry.id   01508c76dcf940f3ebc8004ac1c539b8
#
_cell.length_a   1.000
_cell.length_b   1.000
_cell.length_c   1.000
_cell.angle_alpha   90.00
_cell.angle_beta   90.00
_cell.angle_gamma   90.00
#
_symmetry.space_group_name_H-M   'P 1'
#
loop_
_entity.id
_entity.type
_entity.pdbx_description
1 polymer ?
#
loop_
_entity_poly.entity_id
_entity_poly.type
_entity_poly.pdbx_seq_one_letter_code
_entity_poly.pdbx_strand_id
1 'polypeptide(L)'
;DGNCRACMVEIEGERTLAASCIREPTDGMFVSTNTDRAKSSRKMIMEMLLSDQPEASISHDRSSHFWDMAEQNEITESRLPKIEKDRIPLLDDSHLAMRVNLDACIQCGLCVRACREVQVNDVIGMSGRGHDAYPTFDLADPMGDSTCVACGECVQACPTGALMPASVLDDQQIGDSADFDREVKSICPFCGVGCQVSLKVKDKRVKFVEGINGPANEGRLCVKGRFGFDYIHHEHRLMKPLIRRDDAPEKGLNVDPSNWQEFFREATWDEALDFAAGGFKALRENVGGASVAGFGSAKCTNEEAYLFQKFIRQGFGHNNVDHCTRLCHASSVAALMENVGSAAVTATFNEIENADVAIVIGANPIENHPVAATY
;
A
#
# COMPACT_ATOMS: atom_id res chain seq x y z
N ASP A 1 19.44 0.13 12.83
CA ASP A 1 20.85 -0.29 12.63
C ASP A 1 21.86 0.68 13.29
N GLY A 2 21.46 1.92 13.58
CA GLY A 2 22.36 2.92 14.17
C GLY A 2 23.43 3.46 13.21
N ASN A 3 23.31 3.24 11.92
CA ASN A 3 24.31 3.59 10.92
C ASN A 3 24.41 5.10 10.67
N CYS A 4 23.29 5.74 10.29
CA CYS A 4 23.27 7.15 9.90
C CYS A 4 23.43 8.13 11.07
N ARG A 5 23.18 7.71 12.32
CA ARG A 5 23.28 8.52 13.55
C ARG A 5 22.39 9.79 13.60
N ALA A 6 21.47 9.97 12.67
CA ALA A 6 20.56 11.13 12.66
C ALA A 6 19.60 11.19 13.89
N CYS A 7 19.44 10.08 14.61
CA CYS A 7 18.53 9.94 15.75
C CYS A 7 19.25 10.07 17.13
N MET A 8 20.37 10.78 17.23
CA MET A 8 21.14 10.91 18.48
C MET A 8 20.34 11.67 19.55
N VAL A 9 20.31 11.08 20.75
CA VAL A 9 19.64 11.61 21.95
C VAL A 9 20.60 11.58 23.15
N GLU A 10 20.28 12.38 24.17
CA GLU A 10 20.99 12.35 25.44
C GLU A 10 20.18 11.58 26.48
N ILE A 11 20.83 10.67 27.17
CA ILE A 11 20.23 9.87 28.25
C ILE A 11 20.86 10.29 29.55
N GLU A 12 20.02 10.63 30.55
CA GLU A 12 20.51 11.06 31.86
C GLU A 12 21.38 9.99 32.51
N GLY A 13 22.53 10.40 33.02
CA GLY A 13 23.52 9.51 33.61
C GLY A 13 24.47 8.83 32.62
N GLU A 14 24.25 8.95 31.31
CA GLU A 14 25.17 8.41 30.30
C GLU A 14 26.20 9.50 29.83
N ARG A 15 27.47 9.08 29.71
CA ARG A 15 28.54 9.98 29.24
C ARG A 15 28.44 10.35 27.76
N THR A 16 27.88 9.46 26.94
CA THR A 16 27.81 9.59 25.48
C THR A 16 26.37 9.71 25.01
N LEU A 17 26.16 10.38 23.86
CA LEU A 17 24.90 10.36 23.18
C LEU A 17 24.59 8.93 22.66
N ALA A 18 23.34 8.54 22.65
CA ALA A 18 22.87 7.26 22.15
C ALA A 18 22.08 7.43 20.85
N ALA A 19 22.17 6.46 19.95
CA ALA A 19 21.30 6.38 18.78
C ALA A 19 19.97 5.75 19.20
N SER A 20 18.87 6.51 19.18
CA SER A 20 17.57 6.07 19.68
C SER A 20 16.98 4.87 18.92
N CYS A 21 17.34 4.68 17.64
CA CYS A 21 16.86 3.58 16.82
C CYS A 21 17.39 2.18 17.21
N ILE A 22 18.42 2.12 18.08
CA ILE A 22 19.02 0.86 18.55
C ILE A 22 19.08 0.78 20.08
N ARG A 23 18.57 1.79 20.78
CA ARG A 23 18.56 1.83 22.23
C ARG A 23 17.24 1.29 22.77
N GLU A 24 17.31 0.21 23.52
CA GLU A 24 16.15 -0.31 24.23
C GLU A 24 15.82 0.59 25.43
N PRO A 25 14.56 1.02 25.59
CA PRO A 25 14.13 1.77 26.76
C PRO A 25 14.11 0.86 28.00
N THR A 26 14.46 1.45 29.13
CA THR A 26 14.38 0.77 30.44
C THR A 26 13.58 1.62 31.43
N ASP A 27 13.01 0.99 32.43
CA ASP A 27 12.23 1.69 33.46
C ASP A 27 13.07 2.75 34.14
N GLY A 28 12.51 3.97 34.24
CA GLY A 28 13.19 5.11 34.86
C GLY A 28 14.23 5.81 33.95
N MET A 29 14.34 5.45 32.67
CA MET A 29 15.21 6.13 31.71
C MET A 29 14.66 7.51 31.37
N PHE A 30 15.47 8.55 31.54
CA PHE A 30 15.17 9.91 31.10
C PHE A 30 15.92 10.23 29.81
N VAL A 31 15.15 10.50 28.73
CA VAL A 31 15.69 10.79 27.40
C VAL A 31 15.39 12.22 27.00
N SER A 32 16.44 12.97 26.66
CA SER A 32 16.34 14.34 26.17
C SER A 32 16.75 14.41 24.69
N THR A 33 15.80 14.89 23.86
CA THR A 33 15.99 15.04 22.43
C THR A 33 16.47 16.44 22.01
N ASN A 34 16.35 17.44 22.90
CA ASN A 34 16.50 18.86 22.59
C ASN A 34 17.64 19.56 23.36
N THR A 35 18.56 18.82 23.99
CA THR A 35 19.75 19.40 24.60
C THR A 35 20.67 20.00 23.50
N ASP A 36 21.46 21.01 23.84
CA ASP A 36 22.39 21.63 22.89
C ASP A 36 23.39 20.62 22.34
N ARG A 37 23.78 19.64 23.15
CA ARG A 37 24.65 18.55 22.73
C ARG A 37 24.01 17.63 21.71
N ALA A 38 22.73 17.21 21.91
CA ALA A 38 21.98 16.40 20.98
C ALA A 38 21.71 17.15 19.67
N LYS A 39 21.31 18.42 19.75
CA LYS A 39 21.09 19.29 18.58
C LYS A 39 22.39 19.48 17.77
N SER A 40 23.51 19.81 18.43
CA SER A 40 24.80 19.97 17.76
C SER A 40 25.26 18.70 17.07
N SER A 41 25.05 17.54 17.71
CA SER A 41 25.36 16.24 17.10
C SER A 41 24.51 15.96 15.85
N ARG A 42 23.19 16.15 15.94
CA ARG A 42 22.30 15.96 14.78
C ARG A 42 22.64 16.92 13.64
N LYS A 43 22.89 18.19 13.95
CA LYS A 43 23.30 19.19 12.96
C LYS A 43 24.55 18.76 12.21
N MET A 44 25.58 18.33 12.93
CA MET A 44 26.83 17.83 12.33
C MET A 44 26.57 16.60 11.43
N ILE A 45 25.77 15.65 11.91
CA ILE A 45 25.45 14.44 11.15
C ILE A 45 24.66 14.78 9.88
N MET A 46 23.65 15.65 9.98
CA MET A 46 22.88 16.08 8.82
C MET A 46 23.75 16.79 7.78
N GLU A 47 24.72 17.61 8.23
CA GLU A 47 25.70 18.25 7.36
C GLU A 47 26.62 17.22 6.64
N MET A 48 27.03 16.17 7.36
CA MET A 48 27.79 15.06 6.78
C MET A 48 26.96 14.28 5.76
N LEU A 49 25.70 13.99 6.06
CA LEU A 49 24.80 13.30 5.14
C LEU A 49 24.48 14.15 3.91
N LEU A 50 24.37 15.48 4.08
CA LEU A 50 24.13 16.41 2.97
C LEU A 50 25.28 16.42 1.95
N SER A 51 26.54 16.19 2.38
CA SER A 51 27.67 16.08 1.46
C SER A 51 27.58 14.91 0.49
N ASP A 52 26.75 13.90 0.83
CA ASP A 52 26.49 12.71 0.03
C ASP A 52 25.23 12.81 -0.85
N GLN A 53 24.46 13.88 -0.69
CA GLN A 53 23.21 14.04 -1.44
C GLN A 53 23.44 14.76 -2.78
N PRO A 54 22.62 14.47 -3.81
CA PRO A 54 22.48 15.33 -4.95
C PRO A 54 21.95 16.72 -4.53
N GLU A 55 22.00 17.71 -5.43
CA GLU A 55 21.32 18.97 -5.18
C GLU A 55 19.79 18.73 -5.09
N ALA A 56 19.10 19.47 -4.20
CA ALA A 56 17.66 19.31 -3.98
C ALA A 56 16.84 19.44 -5.28
N SER A 57 17.27 20.28 -6.22
CA SER A 57 16.61 20.51 -7.50
C SER A 57 16.60 19.31 -8.44
N ILE A 58 17.58 18.42 -8.31
CA ILE A 58 17.74 17.21 -9.13
C ILE A 58 17.62 15.93 -8.29
N SER A 59 17.22 16.06 -7.03
CA SER A 59 17.00 14.91 -6.16
C SER A 59 15.87 14.04 -6.68
N HIS A 60 16.03 12.74 -6.53
CA HIS A 60 15.00 11.74 -6.87
C HIS A 60 13.68 11.99 -6.13
N ASP A 61 13.72 12.47 -4.90
CA ASP A 61 12.57 13.03 -4.18
C ASP A 61 12.93 14.38 -3.54
N ARG A 62 12.36 15.46 -4.06
CA ARG A 62 12.61 16.83 -3.57
C ARG A 62 12.01 17.13 -2.20
N SER A 63 11.01 16.35 -1.81
CA SER A 63 10.28 16.47 -0.53
C SER A 63 10.50 15.27 0.36
N SER A 64 11.64 14.60 0.23
CA SER A 64 11.97 13.47 1.09
C SER A 64 12.15 13.93 2.55
N HIS A 65 11.91 13.01 3.47
CA HIS A 65 12.10 13.26 4.90
C HIS A 65 13.51 13.80 5.25
N PHE A 66 14.50 13.46 4.44
CA PHE A 66 15.86 14.01 4.59
C PHE A 66 15.89 15.53 4.41
N TRP A 67 15.23 16.07 3.37
CA TRP A 67 15.19 17.51 3.11
C TRP A 67 14.42 18.26 4.19
N ASP A 68 13.29 17.70 4.66
CA ASP A 68 12.55 18.24 5.80
C ASP A 68 13.44 18.36 7.05
N MET A 69 14.21 17.30 7.34
CA MET A 69 15.13 17.31 8.48
C MET A 69 16.28 18.29 8.30
N ALA A 70 16.81 18.46 7.09
CA ALA A 70 17.85 19.44 6.79
C ALA A 70 17.34 20.87 7.06
N GLU A 71 16.12 21.18 6.57
CA GLU A 71 15.47 22.46 6.82
C GLU A 71 15.24 22.71 8.31
N GLN A 72 14.69 21.74 9.05
CA GLN A 72 14.46 21.83 10.51
C GLN A 72 15.73 22.05 11.32
N ASN A 73 16.88 21.60 10.83
CA ASN A 73 18.17 21.82 11.45
C ASN A 73 18.93 23.02 10.88
N GLU A 74 18.28 23.82 10.01
CA GLU A 74 18.87 25.01 9.37
C GLU A 74 20.15 24.69 8.57
N ILE A 75 20.16 23.57 7.84
CA ILE A 75 21.30 23.15 7.04
C ILE A 75 20.94 23.27 5.57
N THR A 76 21.54 24.22 4.89
CA THR A 76 21.37 24.48 3.47
C THR A 76 22.55 24.05 2.62
N GLU A 77 23.72 23.91 3.24
CA GLU A 77 24.97 23.52 2.58
C GLU A 77 25.87 22.73 3.53
N SER A 78 26.77 21.94 2.99
CA SER A 78 27.78 21.20 3.76
C SER A 78 29.15 21.90 3.66
N ARG A 79 29.83 22.02 4.79
CA ARG A 79 31.24 22.43 4.83
C ARG A 79 32.18 21.32 4.34
N LEU A 80 31.69 20.12 4.21
CA LEU A 80 32.46 18.96 3.79
C LEU A 80 32.41 18.85 2.26
N PRO A 81 33.48 18.39 1.60
CA PRO A 81 33.47 18.17 0.18
C PRO A 81 32.48 17.04 -0.18
N LYS A 82 31.84 17.17 -1.32
CA LYS A 82 31.01 16.08 -1.88
C LYS A 82 31.90 14.86 -2.16
N ILE A 83 31.42 13.68 -1.81
CA ILE A 83 32.13 12.42 -2.02
C ILE A 83 31.58 11.78 -3.29
N GLU A 84 32.47 11.38 -4.20
CA GLU A 84 32.11 10.67 -5.43
C GLU A 84 31.75 9.21 -5.14
N LYS A 85 30.71 8.71 -5.78
CA LYS A 85 30.16 7.35 -5.59
C LYS A 85 30.44 6.48 -6.82
N ASP A 86 31.70 6.39 -7.25
CA ASP A 86 32.09 5.75 -8.50
C ASP A 86 31.79 4.25 -8.62
N ARG A 87 31.56 3.57 -7.50
CA ARG A 87 31.36 2.13 -7.41
C ARG A 87 29.93 1.70 -7.13
N ILE A 88 29.03 2.65 -6.92
CA ILE A 88 27.65 2.38 -6.56
C ILE A 88 26.80 2.47 -7.83
N PRO A 89 25.99 1.44 -8.16
CA PRO A 89 24.99 1.55 -9.22
C PRO A 89 24.02 2.69 -8.86
N LEU A 90 23.92 3.71 -9.69
CA LEU A 90 23.14 4.90 -9.35
C LEU A 90 21.65 4.71 -9.65
N LEU A 91 21.32 4.24 -10.84
CA LEU A 91 19.95 4.15 -11.33
C LEU A 91 19.59 2.73 -11.72
N ASP A 92 18.45 2.24 -11.20
CA ASP A 92 17.80 1.02 -11.63
C ASP A 92 16.29 1.30 -11.87
N ASP A 93 15.89 1.22 -13.11
CA ASP A 93 14.52 1.41 -13.61
C ASP A 93 13.88 0.11 -14.12
N SER A 94 14.48 -1.03 -13.85
CA SER A 94 14.04 -2.35 -14.30
C SER A 94 12.66 -2.74 -13.75
N HIS A 95 12.31 -2.30 -12.54
CA HIS A 95 11.05 -2.65 -11.91
C HIS A 95 9.90 -1.75 -12.39
N LEU A 96 8.74 -2.34 -12.76
CA LEU A 96 7.60 -1.60 -13.34
C LEU A 96 7.03 -0.52 -12.41
N ALA A 97 6.97 -0.78 -11.11
CA ALA A 97 6.27 0.08 -10.14
C ALA A 97 7.22 0.90 -9.24
N MET A 98 8.50 0.58 -9.22
CA MET A 98 9.49 1.21 -8.33
C MET A 98 10.73 1.63 -9.10
N ARG A 99 11.42 2.64 -8.58
CA ARG A 99 12.69 3.13 -9.11
C ARG A 99 13.71 3.20 -8.00
N VAL A 100 14.96 2.91 -8.32
CA VAL A 100 16.09 2.97 -7.39
C VAL A 100 17.11 3.98 -7.93
N ASN A 101 17.44 4.99 -7.14
CA ASN A 101 18.53 5.92 -7.43
C ASN A 101 19.41 6.08 -6.19
N LEU A 102 20.52 5.35 -6.16
CA LEU A 102 21.39 5.29 -5.00
C LEU A 102 22.28 6.55 -4.82
N ASP A 103 22.20 7.53 -5.71
CA ASP A 103 22.87 8.83 -5.50
C ASP A 103 22.34 9.51 -4.22
N ALA A 104 21.04 9.35 -3.92
CA ALA A 104 20.43 9.85 -2.69
C ALA A 104 20.57 8.91 -1.48
N CYS A 105 21.20 7.74 -1.62
CA CYS A 105 21.28 6.76 -0.53
C CYS A 105 22.28 7.20 0.57
N ILE A 106 21.82 7.17 1.83
CA ILE A 106 22.60 7.46 3.05
C ILE A 106 23.00 6.20 3.83
N GLN A 107 22.91 5.03 3.25
CA GLN A 107 23.28 3.72 3.83
C GLN A 107 22.64 3.43 5.20
N CYS A 108 21.46 3.96 5.46
CA CYS A 108 20.80 3.84 6.76
C CYS A 108 20.30 2.43 7.08
N GLY A 109 20.15 1.54 6.07
CA GLY A 109 19.68 0.16 6.23
C GLY A 109 18.18 0.00 6.44
N LEU A 110 17.37 1.08 6.39
CA LEU A 110 15.92 0.99 6.62
C LEU A 110 15.20 0.15 5.56
N CYS A 111 15.61 0.21 4.29
CA CYS A 111 15.05 -0.63 3.23
C CYS A 111 15.34 -2.12 3.46
N VAL A 112 16.52 -2.46 3.95
CA VAL A 112 16.90 -3.84 4.30
C VAL A 112 16.00 -4.37 5.42
N ARG A 113 15.84 -3.59 6.48
CA ARG A 113 14.95 -3.96 7.60
C ARG A 113 13.49 -4.04 7.19
N ALA A 114 13.02 -3.11 6.37
CA ALA A 114 11.65 -3.15 5.84
C ALA A 114 11.40 -4.44 5.03
N CYS A 115 12.38 -4.88 4.24
CA CYS A 115 12.27 -6.11 3.49
C CYS A 115 12.36 -7.36 4.36
N ARG A 116 13.33 -7.41 5.28
CA ARG A 116 13.65 -8.58 6.11
C ARG A 116 12.73 -8.73 7.30
N GLU A 117 12.53 -7.64 8.07
CA GLU A 117 11.85 -7.71 9.37
C GLU A 117 10.35 -7.38 9.28
N VAL A 118 9.97 -6.46 8.38
CA VAL A 118 8.56 -6.02 8.26
C VAL A 118 7.78 -6.91 7.30
N GLN A 119 8.34 -7.17 6.10
CA GLN A 119 7.67 -7.98 5.06
C GLN A 119 8.16 -9.43 4.99
N VAL A 120 9.22 -9.77 5.72
CA VAL A 120 9.77 -11.14 5.84
C VAL A 120 10.15 -11.76 4.48
N ASN A 121 10.59 -10.93 3.53
CA ASN A 121 10.99 -11.39 2.18
C ASN A 121 12.50 -11.58 2.03
N ASP A 122 13.31 -10.81 2.74
CA ASP A 122 14.78 -10.86 2.76
C ASP A 122 15.49 -10.79 1.40
N VAL A 123 14.93 -9.99 0.48
CA VAL A 123 15.48 -9.77 -0.88
C VAL A 123 16.59 -8.72 -0.87
N ILE A 124 16.50 -7.72 0.05
CA ILE A 124 17.43 -6.60 0.10
C ILE A 124 18.52 -6.87 1.12
N GLY A 125 19.77 -6.89 0.65
CA GLY A 125 20.97 -6.94 1.47
C GLY A 125 21.83 -5.68 1.34
N MET A 126 22.99 -5.66 2.00
CA MET A 126 24.00 -4.62 1.81
C MET A 126 25.23 -5.22 1.16
N SER A 127 25.71 -4.60 0.08
CA SER A 127 26.98 -4.90 -0.58
C SER A 127 28.01 -3.84 -0.23
N GLY A 128 29.30 -4.17 -0.40
CA GLY A 128 30.38 -3.26 -0.09
C GLY A 128 30.61 -3.02 1.40
N ARG A 129 31.38 -1.99 1.73
CA ARG A 129 31.63 -1.58 3.11
C ARG A 129 32.04 -0.10 3.20
N GLY A 130 31.82 0.51 4.37
CA GLY A 130 32.13 1.93 4.59
C GLY A 130 31.31 2.80 3.66
N HIS A 131 31.94 3.79 3.04
CA HIS A 131 31.29 4.70 2.10
C HIS A 131 30.80 4.03 0.82
N ASP A 132 31.46 2.95 0.39
CA ASP A 132 31.07 2.14 -0.78
C ASP A 132 29.96 1.11 -0.46
N ALA A 133 29.35 1.15 0.73
CA ALA A 133 28.22 0.27 1.06
C ALA A 133 26.94 0.74 0.37
N TYR A 134 26.17 -0.18 -0.21
CA TYR A 134 24.91 0.14 -0.86
C TYR A 134 23.93 -1.03 -0.76
N PRO A 135 22.61 -0.77 -0.80
CA PRO A 135 21.60 -1.82 -0.87
C PRO A 135 21.66 -2.52 -2.22
N THR A 136 21.57 -3.85 -2.18
CA THR A 136 21.56 -4.72 -3.35
C THR A 136 20.39 -5.69 -3.25
N PHE A 137 19.91 -6.17 -4.40
CA PHE A 137 18.80 -7.12 -4.49
C PHE A 137 19.35 -8.50 -4.84
N ASP A 138 18.94 -9.52 -4.10
CA ASP A 138 19.45 -10.89 -4.22
C ASP A 138 20.99 -10.94 -4.34
N LEU A 139 21.51 -11.43 -5.44
CA LEU A 139 22.96 -11.55 -5.72
C LEU A 139 23.52 -10.40 -6.59
N ALA A 140 23.00 -9.18 -6.42
CA ALA A 140 23.26 -7.99 -7.21
C ALA A 140 22.51 -7.96 -8.54
N ASP A 141 21.32 -8.56 -8.59
CA ASP A 141 20.41 -8.47 -9.72
C ASP A 141 19.74 -7.08 -9.77
N PRO A 142 19.31 -6.61 -10.97
CA PRO A 142 18.40 -5.48 -11.06
C PRO A 142 17.11 -5.78 -10.27
N MET A 143 16.50 -4.75 -9.66
CA MET A 143 15.31 -4.94 -8.81
C MET A 143 14.17 -5.66 -9.52
N GLY A 144 13.97 -5.38 -10.82
CA GLY A 144 12.92 -6.00 -11.63
C GLY A 144 13.16 -7.47 -11.97
N ASP A 145 14.41 -7.93 -11.91
CA ASP A 145 14.81 -9.31 -12.19
C ASP A 145 15.01 -10.15 -10.91
N SER A 146 14.95 -9.49 -9.75
CA SER A 146 15.13 -10.12 -8.44
C SER A 146 13.87 -10.86 -7.97
N THR A 147 13.98 -11.59 -6.86
CA THR A 147 12.83 -12.28 -6.23
C THR A 147 11.89 -11.31 -5.47
N CYS A 148 11.96 -10.01 -5.76
CA CYS A 148 11.15 -8.98 -5.13
C CYS A 148 9.66 -9.23 -5.38
N VAL A 149 8.87 -9.25 -4.29
CA VAL A 149 7.40 -9.41 -4.34
C VAL A 149 6.65 -8.09 -4.55
N ALA A 150 7.35 -7.01 -4.85
CA ALA A 150 6.80 -5.68 -5.12
C ALA A 150 5.90 -5.12 -3.99
N CYS A 151 6.17 -5.40 -2.73
CA CYS A 151 5.38 -4.87 -1.61
C CYS A 151 5.57 -3.36 -1.39
N GLY A 152 6.72 -2.79 -1.77
CA GLY A 152 7.04 -1.37 -1.67
C GLY A 152 7.32 -0.87 -0.25
N GLU A 153 7.54 -1.74 0.74
CA GLU A 153 7.89 -1.31 2.11
C GLU A 153 9.25 -0.63 2.16
N CYS A 154 10.19 -1.07 1.32
CA CYS A 154 11.49 -0.41 1.17
C CYS A 154 11.35 1.02 0.64
N VAL A 155 10.38 1.29 -0.22
CA VAL A 155 10.05 2.63 -0.72
C VAL A 155 9.48 3.49 0.42
N GLN A 156 8.47 2.99 1.14
CA GLN A 156 7.86 3.70 2.27
C GLN A 156 8.85 3.97 3.41
N ALA A 157 9.81 3.08 3.61
CA ALA A 157 10.84 3.23 4.65
C ALA A 157 12.02 4.13 4.25
N CYS A 158 12.18 4.45 2.96
CA CYS A 158 13.32 5.22 2.48
C CYS A 158 13.21 6.71 2.85
N PRO A 159 14.11 7.26 3.67
CA PRO A 159 13.98 8.65 4.13
C PRO A 159 14.53 9.68 3.13
N THR A 160 15.18 9.25 2.06
CA THR A 160 15.86 10.14 1.10
C THR A 160 15.29 10.09 -0.30
N GLY A 161 14.30 9.22 -0.54
CA GLY A 161 13.76 8.99 -1.87
C GLY A 161 14.70 8.22 -2.80
N ALA A 162 15.76 7.57 -2.28
CA ALA A 162 16.60 6.68 -3.09
C ALA A 162 15.79 5.51 -3.68
N LEU A 163 14.69 5.13 -3.05
CA LEU A 163 13.68 4.19 -3.52
C LEU A 163 12.34 4.94 -3.61
N MET A 164 11.73 4.98 -4.78
CA MET A 164 10.53 5.76 -5.05
C MET A 164 9.47 4.96 -5.82
N PRO A 165 8.15 5.26 -5.65
CA PRO A 165 7.16 4.77 -6.60
C PRO A 165 7.40 5.39 -7.99
N ALA A 166 7.40 4.59 -9.04
CA ALA A 166 7.59 5.06 -10.40
C ALA A 166 6.55 6.14 -10.81
N SER A 167 5.34 6.05 -10.27
CA SER A 167 4.25 7.00 -10.55
C SER A 167 4.46 8.43 -10.01
N VAL A 168 5.46 8.64 -9.17
CA VAL A 168 5.80 9.96 -8.60
C VAL A 168 6.83 10.69 -9.44
N LEU A 169 7.61 9.95 -10.23
CA LEU A 169 8.76 10.46 -10.97
C LEU A 169 8.37 10.94 -12.38
N ASP A 170 9.05 11.97 -12.86
CA ASP A 170 8.96 12.44 -14.24
C ASP A 170 9.93 11.67 -15.18
N ASP A 171 9.98 12.06 -16.44
CA ASP A 171 10.85 11.45 -17.45
C ASP A 171 12.36 11.64 -17.13
N GLN A 172 12.69 12.60 -16.27
CA GLN A 172 14.06 12.84 -15.79
C GLN A 172 14.38 12.09 -14.49
N GLN A 173 13.46 11.25 -14.01
CA GLN A 173 13.54 10.54 -12.75
C GLN A 173 13.62 11.47 -11.53
N ILE A 174 12.96 12.61 -11.62
CA ILE A 174 12.86 13.59 -10.53
C ILE A 174 11.40 13.61 -10.07
N GLY A 175 11.19 13.56 -8.77
CA GLY A 175 9.87 13.52 -8.16
C GLY A 175 9.71 14.46 -6.99
N ASP A 176 8.48 14.49 -6.52
CA ASP A 176 8.07 15.21 -5.33
C ASP A 176 6.96 14.41 -4.65
N SER A 177 7.30 13.75 -3.54
CA SER A 177 6.35 12.93 -2.78
C SER A 177 5.32 13.77 -2.02
N ALA A 178 5.57 15.05 -1.81
CA ALA A 178 4.61 15.97 -1.20
C ALA A 178 3.71 16.68 -2.24
N ASP A 179 3.95 16.50 -3.54
CA ASP A 179 3.13 17.11 -4.59
C ASP A 179 1.83 16.32 -4.80
N PHE A 180 0.87 16.50 -3.89
CA PHE A 180 -0.51 16.01 -4.01
C PHE A 180 -1.51 17.03 -3.43
N ASP A 181 -2.73 17.02 -3.97
CA ASP A 181 -3.77 17.98 -3.57
C ASP A 181 -4.44 17.58 -2.24
N ARG A 182 -4.56 16.27 -2.01
CA ARG A 182 -5.22 15.73 -0.82
C ARG A 182 -4.80 14.31 -0.51
N GLU A 183 -4.90 13.96 0.76
CA GLU A 183 -4.80 12.60 1.28
C GLU A 183 -6.22 12.06 1.56
N VAL A 184 -6.48 10.82 1.13
CA VAL A 184 -7.74 10.13 1.40
C VAL A 184 -7.44 8.81 2.08
N LYS A 185 -7.84 8.70 3.34
CA LYS A 185 -7.73 7.44 4.09
C LYS A 185 -8.86 6.49 3.67
N SER A 186 -8.52 5.25 3.43
CA SER A 186 -9.45 4.22 2.96
C SER A 186 -9.00 2.83 3.38
N ILE A 187 -9.74 1.83 2.96
CA ILE A 187 -9.41 0.40 3.15
C ILE A 187 -9.08 -0.20 1.79
N CYS A 188 -8.05 -1.02 1.75
CA CYS A 188 -7.64 -1.76 0.55
C CYS A 188 -8.78 -2.69 0.07
N PRO A 189 -9.19 -2.64 -1.23
CA PRO A 189 -10.34 -3.39 -1.71
C PRO A 189 -10.03 -4.83 -2.15
N PHE A 190 -8.77 -5.29 -2.05
CA PHE A 190 -8.36 -6.52 -2.72
C PHE A 190 -8.61 -7.80 -1.94
N CYS A 191 -8.37 -7.84 -0.63
CA CYS A 191 -8.57 -9.04 0.15
C CYS A 191 -9.12 -8.76 1.56
N GLY A 192 -9.45 -9.84 2.29
CA GLY A 192 -10.08 -9.76 3.61
C GLY A 192 -9.16 -9.31 4.75
N VAL A 193 -7.87 -9.06 4.53
CA VAL A 193 -6.99 -8.48 5.56
C VAL A 193 -7.48 -7.10 5.97
N GLY A 194 -8.03 -6.31 5.01
CA GLY A 194 -8.59 -5.00 5.33
C GLY A 194 -7.53 -3.94 5.65
N CYS A 195 -6.37 -4.01 5.00
CA CYS A 195 -5.28 -3.05 5.19
C CYS A 195 -5.76 -1.61 5.02
N GLN A 196 -5.42 -0.75 5.97
CA GLN A 196 -5.69 0.67 5.87
C GLN A 196 -4.64 1.35 4.99
N VAL A 197 -5.12 2.19 4.08
CA VAL A 197 -4.32 2.88 3.07
C VAL A 197 -4.56 4.38 3.09
N SER A 198 -3.53 5.14 2.72
CA SER A 198 -3.57 6.55 2.40
C SER A 198 -3.38 6.73 0.91
N LEU A 199 -4.40 7.22 0.22
CA LEU A 199 -4.36 7.53 -1.20
C LEU A 199 -3.90 8.98 -1.35
N LYS A 200 -2.76 9.20 -2.01
CA LYS A 200 -2.26 10.53 -2.35
C LYS A 200 -2.82 10.92 -3.72
N VAL A 201 -3.65 11.95 -3.75
CA VAL A 201 -4.43 12.33 -4.94
C VAL A 201 -3.94 13.67 -5.47
N LYS A 202 -3.59 13.70 -6.76
CA LYS A 202 -3.23 14.88 -7.54
C LYS A 202 -4.14 14.97 -8.75
N ASP A 203 -4.69 16.14 -9.06
CA ASP A 203 -5.54 16.38 -10.22
C ASP A 203 -6.66 15.34 -10.40
N LYS A 204 -7.32 14.96 -9.30
CA LYS A 204 -8.37 13.92 -9.22
C LYS A 204 -7.90 12.49 -9.58
N ARG A 205 -6.60 12.25 -9.66
CA ARG A 205 -6.01 10.93 -9.90
C ARG A 205 -5.22 10.47 -8.68
N VAL A 206 -5.25 9.17 -8.41
CA VAL A 206 -4.37 8.58 -7.39
C VAL A 206 -2.96 8.57 -7.95
N LYS A 207 -2.04 9.25 -7.29
CA LYS A 207 -0.63 9.36 -7.68
C LYS A 207 0.18 8.18 -7.11
N PHE A 208 -0.01 7.91 -5.82
CA PHE A 208 0.58 6.76 -5.13
C PHE A 208 -0.20 6.43 -3.86
N VAL A 209 0.14 5.30 -3.23
CA VAL A 209 -0.54 4.78 -2.04
C VAL A 209 0.49 4.40 -0.99
N GLU A 210 0.22 4.80 0.26
CA GLU A 210 0.98 4.41 1.44
C GLU A 210 0.12 3.57 2.39
N GLY A 211 0.77 2.66 3.11
CA GLY A 211 0.14 1.98 4.24
C GLY A 211 0.08 2.90 5.45
N ILE A 212 -1.06 2.95 6.13
CA ILE A 212 -1.20 3.64 7.41
C ILE A 212 -1.43 2.64 8.53
N ASN A 213 -1.07 3.04 9.74
CA ASN A 213 -1.15 2.18 10.91
C ASN A 213 -2.62 1.81 11.21
N GLY A 214 -3.00 0.63 10.77
CA GLY A 214 -4.31 0.02 11.01
C GLY A 214 -4.17 -1.28 11.79
N PRO A 215 -5.23 -1.74 12.46
CA PRO A 215 -5.17 -2.90 13.36
C PRO A 215 -4.82 -4.21 12.66
N ALA A 216 -5.00 -4.29 11.34
CA ALA A 216 -4.75 -5.50 10.56
C ALA A 216 -3.46 -5.45 9.73
N ASN A 217 -2.82 -4.28 9.58
CA ASN A 217 -1.66 -4.14 8.70
C ASN A 217 -0.49 -3.37 9.30
N GLU A 218 -0.68 -2.60 10.37
CA GLU A 218 0.38 -1.83 11.05
C GLU A 218 1.28 -1.04 10.08
N GLY A 219 0.69 -0.46 9.05
CA GLY A 219 1.40 0.27 8.00
C GLY A 219 1.89 -0.58 6.82
N ARG A 220 1.87 -1.91 6.93
CA ARG A 220 2.31 -2.84 5.87
C ARG A 220 1.33 -2.87 4.70
N LEU A 221 1.84 -3.03 3.48
CA LEU A 221 1.04 -3.30 2.29
C LEU A 221 1.69 -4.41 1.45
N CYS A 222 0.88 -5.08 0.65
CA CYS A 222 1.38 -5.93 -0.43
C CYS A 222 1.34 -5.19 -1.78
N VAL A 223 1.84 -5.81 -2.84
CA VAL A 223 1.85 -5.25 -4.20
C VAL A 223 0.48 -4.72 -4.63
N LYS A 224 -0.60 -5.44 -4.32
CA LYS A 224 -1.96 -5.03 -4.71
C LYS A 224 -2.40 -3.74 -4.02
N GLY A 225 -2.25 -3.65 -2.70
CA GLY A 225 -2.63 -2.47 -1.94
C GLY A 225 -1.80 -1.24 -2.27
N ARG A 226 -0.52 -1.42 -2.56
CA ARG A 226 0.41 -0.33 -2.84
C ARG A 226 0.35 0.16 -4.29
N PHE A 227 0.28 -0.73 -5.25
CA PHE A 227 0.42 -0.39 -6.68
C PHE A 227 -0.80 -0.75 -7.53
N GLY A 228 -1.76 -1.50 -6.99
CA GLY A 228 -2.91 -1.99 -7.76
C GLY A 228 -4.04 -0.97 -7.99
N PHE A 229 -3.80 0.32 -7.88
CA PHE A 229 -4.82 1.37 -8.01
C PHE A 229 -5.08 1.82 -9.46
N ASP A 230 -4.32 1.34 -10.44
CA ASP A 230 -4.43 1.73 -11.85
C ASP A 230 -5.82 1.51 -12.42
N TYR A 231 -6.52 0.44 -11.98
CA TYR A 231 -7.86 0.14 -12.45
C TYR A 231 -8.87 1.29 -12.22
N ILE A 232 -8.63 2.16 -11.23
CA ILE A 232 -9.50 3.30 -10.92
C ILE A 232 -9.58 4.27 -12.10
N HIS A 233 -8.46 4.39 -12.84
CA HIS A 233 -8.29 5.34 -13.93
C HIS A 233 -8.09 4.66 -15.30
N HIS A 234 -8.38 3.35 -15.37
CA HIS A 234 -8.25 2.60 -16.61
C HIS A 234 -9.21 3.12 -17.69
N GLU A 235 -8.78 3.16 -18.94
CA GLU A 235 -9.56 3.68 -20.06
C GLU A 235 -10.88 2.94 -20.30
N HIS A 236 -10.92 1.65 -20.01
CA HIS A 236 -12.14 0.82 -20.11
C HIS A 236 -13.08 0.95 -18.90
N ARG A 237 -12.74 1.79 -17.92
CA ARG A 237 -13.63 2.00 -16.78
C ARG A 237 -14.89 2.74 -17.20
N LEU A 238 -16.04 2.16 -16.88
CA LEU A 238 -17.33 2.83 -17.14
C LEU A 238 -17.49 4.03 -16.21
N MET A 239 -17.60 5.22 -16.79
CA MET A 239 -17.75 6.49 -16.06
C MET A 239 -19.19 6.98 -16.01
N LYS A 240 -20.07 6.37 -16.79
CA LYS A 240 -21.50 6.65 -16.85
C LYS A 240 -22.30 5.35 -16.89
N PRO A 241 -23.56 5.36 -16.47
CA PRO A 241 -24.44 4.22 -16.70
C PRO A 241 -24.63 3.93 -18.19
N LEU A 242 -24.75 2.66 -18.52
CA LEU A 242 -25.00 2.21 -19.88
C LEU A 242 -26.33 1.49 -19.95
N ILE A 243 -27.15 1.85 -20.93
CA ILE A 243 -28.41 1.16 -21.28
C ILE A 243 -28.21 0.48 -22.62
N ARG A 244 -28.65 -0.80 -22.73
CA ARG A 244 -28.61 -1.53 -23.98
C ARG A 244 -29.50 -0.83 -25.02
N ARG A 245 -28.99 -0.69 -26.23
CA ARG A 245 -29.75 -0.08 -27.36
C ARG A 245 -30.82 -1.03 -27.81
N ASP A 246 -31.95 -0.51 -28.26
CA ASP A 246 -33.06 -1.29 -28.81
C ASP A 246 -32.68 -1.97 -30.13
N ASP A 247 -31.81 -1.35 -30.90
CA ASP A 247 -31.25 -1.82 -32.18
C ASP A 247 -29.95 -2.64 -32.03
N ALA A 248 -29.54 -2.94 -30.80
CA ALA A 248 -28.32 -3.70 -30.56
C ALA A 248 -28.39 -5.12 -31.11
N PRO A 249 -27.26 -5.65 -31.64
CA PRO A 249 -27.18 -7.05 -32.06
C PRO A 249 -27.64 -8.03 -30.97
N GLU A 250 -27.99 -9.26 -31.34
CA GLU A 250 -28.32 -10.29 -30.36
C GLU A 250 -27.22 -10.47 -29.32
N LYS A 251 -27.64 -10.83 -28.11
CA LYS A 251 -26.66 -11.09 -27.00
C LYS A 251 -25.79 -12.28 -27.39
N GLY A 252 -24.48 -12.06 -27.33
CA GLY A 252 -23.46 -13.06 -27.66
C GLY A 252 -22.30 -13.02 -26.68
N LEU A 253 -21.37 -13.98 -26.82
CA LEU A 253 -20.19 -14.09 -25.96
C LEU A 253 -19.01 -13.20 -26.40
N ASN A 254 -19.05 -12.66 -27.63
CA ASN A 254 -17.92 -11.98 -28.26
C ASN A 254 -18.19 -10.47 -28.40
N VAL A 255 -18.46 -9.80 -27.28
CA VAL A 255 -18.52 -8.33 -27.26
C VAL A 255 -17.11 -7.80 -27.00
N ASP A 256 -16.57 -7.07 -27.97
CA ASP A 256 -15.32 -6.33 -27.76
C ASP A 256 -15.59 -5.11 -26.87
N PRO A 257 -14.97 -5.03 -25.68
CA PRO A 257 -15.14 -3.89 -24.79
C PRO A 257 -14.77 -2.54 -25.41
N SER A 258 -13.86 -2.51 -26.39
CA SER A 258 -13.49 -1.30 -27.12
C SER A 258 -14.58 -0.81 -28.06
N ASN A 259 -15.54 -1.66 -28.44
CA ASN A 259 -16.64 -1.37 -29.34
C ASN A 259 -18.03 -1.45 -28.66
N TRP A 260 -18.08 -1.13 -27.36
CA TRP A 260 -19.29 -1.22 -26.55
C TRP A 260 -20.44 -0.35 -27.05
N GLN A 261 -20.16 0.73 -27.78
CA GLN A 261 -21.15 1.68 -28.34
C GLN A 261 -22.11 1.01 -29.35
N GLU A 262 -21.72 -0.10 -29.95
CA GLU A 262 -22.59 -0.90 -30.82
C GLU A 262 -23.76 -1.52 -30.05
N PHE A 263 -23.52 -1.88 -28.78
CA PHE A 263 -24.46 -2.59 -27.93
C PHE A 263 -25.18 -1.69 -26.92
N PHE A 264 -24.51 -0.61 -26.48
CA PHE A 264 -24.97 0.23 -25.39
C PHE A 264 -24.90 1.72 -25.76
N ARG A 265 -25.74 2.49 -25.12
CA ARG A 265 -25.66 3.97 -25.10
C ARG A 265 -25.44 4.47 -23.68
N GLU A 266 -24.78 5.61 -23.56
CA GLU A 266 -24.68 6.33 -22.28
C GLU A 266 -26.07 6.81 -21.83
N ALA A 267 -26.28 6.83 -20.53
CA ALA A 267 -27.46 7.32 -19.86
C ALA A 267 -27.09 8.18 -18.64
N THR A 268 -28.02 8.98 -18.17
CA THR A 268 -27.92 9.59 -16.85
C THR A 268 -28.22 8.54 -15.76
N TRP A 269 -27.83 8.83 -14.52
CA TRP A 269 -28.16 7.95 -13.39
C TRP A 269 -29.67 7.83 -13.20
N ASP A 270 -30.42 8.95 -13.30
CA ASP A 270 -31.87 8.95 -13.15
C ASP A 270 -32.54 8.07 -14.22
N GLU A 271 -32.15 8.26 -15.48
CA GLU A 271 -32.66 7.43 -16.59
C GLU A 271 -32.35 5.94 -16.38
N ALA A 272 -31.13 5.59 -15.99
CA ALA A 272 -30.74 4.19 -15.80
C ALA A 272 -31.45 3.56 -14.61
N LEU A 273 -31.62 4.30 -13.52
CA LEU A 273 -32.34 3.82 -12.34
C LEU A 273 -33.83 3.66 -12.62
N ASP A 274 -34.47 4.59 -13.30
CA ASP A 274 -35.88 4.49 -13.70
C ASP A 274 -36.11 3.32 -14.66
N PHE A 275 -35.20 3.11 -15.62
CA PHE A 275 -35.25 1.98 -16.52
C PHE A 275 -35.18 0.63 -15.78
N ALA A 276 -34.20 0.50 -14.89
CA ALA A 276 -34.01 -0.72 -14.10
C ALA A 276 -35.16 -0.96 -13.12
N ALA A 277 -35.61 0.09 -12.41
CA ALA A 277 -36.73 0.00 -11.47
C ALA A 277 -38.03 -0.34 -12.17
N GLY A 278 -38.28 0.25 -13.35
CA GLY A 278 -39.45 -0.07 -14.20
C GLY A 278 -39.48 -1.55 -14.62
N GLY A 279 -38.31 -2.07 -15.05
CA GLY A 279 -38.16 -3.49 -15.41
C GLY A 279 -38.42 -4.42 -14.23
N PHE A 280 -37.81 -4.15 -13.06
CA PHE A 280 -38.04 -4.93 -11.85
C PHE A 280 -39.49 -4.87 -11.36
N LYS A 281 -40.13 -3.71 -11.43
CA LYS A 281 -41.51 -3.53 -11.07
C LYS A 281 -42.44 -4.39 -11.98
N ALA A 282 -42.20 -4.33 -13.28
CA ALA A 282 -42.95 -5.14 -14.25
C ALA A 282 -42.79 -6.65 -14.01
N LEU A 283 -41.57 -7.11 -13.72
CA LEU A 283 -41.33 -8.52 -13.37
C LEU A 283 -42.07 -8.92 -12.10
N ARG A 284 -42.00 -8.09 -11.06
CA ARG A 284 -42.70 -8.34 -9.79
C ARG A 284 -44.22 -8.42 -9.95
N GLU A 285 -44.82 -7.54 -10.77
CA GLU A 285 -46.25 -7.46 -10.98
C GLU A 285 -46.76 -8.58 -11.89
N ASN A 286 -46.05 -8.92 -12.96
CA ASN A 286 -46.50 -9.86 -13.98
C ASN A 286 -46.12 -11.32 -13.72
N VAL A 287 -44.97 -11.56 -13.05
CA VAL A 287 -44.40 -12.90 -12.84
C VAL A 287 -44.34 -13.25 -11.36
N GLY A 288 -44.26 -12.24 -10.49
CA GLY A 288 -44.09 -12.39 -9.06
C GLY A 288 -42.65 -12.11 -8.62
N GLY A 289 -42.48 -11.62 -7.40
CA GLY A 289 -41.20 -11.25 -6.89
C GLY A 289 -40.17 -12.41 -6.82
N ALA A 290 -40.66 -13.69 -6.72
CA ALA A 290 -39.84 -14.89 -6.72
C ALA A 290 -39.03 -15.12 -8.00
N SER A 291 -39.35 -14.40 -9.07
CA SER A 291 -38.62 -14.45 -10.34
C SER A 291 -37.29 -13.71 -10.29
N VAL A 292 -37.03 -12.94 -9.22
CA VAL A 292 -35.79 -12.15 -9.04
C VAL A 292 -34.95 -12.77 -7.95
N ALA A 293 -33.65 -12.86 -8.19
CA ALA A 293 -32.66 -13.30 -7.21
C ALA A 293 -31.49 -12.28 -7.15
N GLY A 294 -30.91 -12.14 -5.98
CA GLY A 294 -29.76 -11.28 -5.74
C GLY A 294 -28.52 -12.09 -5.38
N PHE A 295 -27.39 -11.74 -6.01
CA PHE A 295 -26.09 -12.35 -5.75
C PHE A 295 -25.13 -11.28 -5.22
N GLY A 296 -24.78 -11.35 -3.93
CA GLY A 296 -23.85 -10.46 -3.27
C GLY A 296 -22.39 -10.89 -3.45
N SER A 297 -21.49 -10.08 -2.96
CA SER A 297 -20.05 -10.28 -3.09
C SER A 297 -19.31 -10.04 -1.76
N ALA A 298 -18.20 -10.76 -1.55
CA ALA A 298 -17.26 -10.50 -0.45
C ALA A 298 -16.47 -9.19 -0.64
N LYS A 299 -16.56 -8.56 -1.80
CA LYS A 299 -15.93 -7.27 -2.11
C LYS A 299 -16.74 -6.05 -1.64
N CYS A 300 -17.86 -6.29 -0.97
CA CYS A 300 -18.72 -5.24 -0.42
C CYS A 300 -18.32 -4.86 0.99
N THR A 301 -18.66 -3.62 1.39
CA THR A 301 -18.70 -3.24 2.80
C THR A 301 -19.86 -3.92 3.51
N ASN A 302 -19.87 -3.91 4.84
CA ASN A 302 -20.99 -4.44 5.63
C ASN A 302 -22.30 -3.69 5.35
N GLU A 303 -22.21 -2.38 5.12
CA GLU A 303 -23.34 -1.51 4.77
C GLU A 303 -23.94 -1.89 3.40
N GLU A 304 -23.10 -2.14 2.40
CA GLU A 304 -23.54 -2.59 1.07
C GLU A 304 -24.19 -3.96 1.15
N ALA A 305 -23.62 -4.91 1.89
CA ALA A 305 -24.20 -6.24 2.08
C ALA A 305 -25.57 -6.16 2.77
N TYR A 306 -25.70 -5.31 3.80
CA TYR A 306 -26.98 -5.05 4.47
C TYR A 306 -28.02 -4.45 3.52
N LEU A 307 -27.66 -3.39 2.79
CA LEU A 307 -28.55 -2.71 1.85
C LEU A 307 -28.98 -3.62 0.72
N PHE A 308 -28.08 -4.44 0.20
CA PHE A 308 -28.38 -5.40 -0.86
C PHE A 308 -29.40 -6.45 -0.40
N GLN A 309 -29.18 -7.04 0.78
CA GLN A 309 -30.13 -7.99 1.36
C GLN A 309 -31.50 -7.32 1.63
N LYS A 310 -31.51 -6.10 2.17
CA LYS A 310 -32.71 -5.31 2.41
C LYS A 310 -33.46 -5.02 1.11
N PHE A 311 -32.74 -4.65 0.05
CA PHE A 311 -33.31 -4.39 -1.28
C PHE A 311 -34.06 -5.63 -1.83
N ILE A 312 -33.43 -6.81 -1.78
CA ILE A 312 -34.09 -8.03 -2.26
C ILE A 312 -35.31 -8.39 -1.42
N ARG A 313 -35.19 -8.36 -0.09
CA ARG A 313 -36.28 -8.74 0.81
C ARG A 313 -37.45 -7.77 0.76
N GLN A 314 -37.22 -6.48 0.80
CA GLN A 314 -38.28 -5.46 0.78
C GLN A 314 -38.77 -5.16 -0.64
N GLY A 315 -37.88 -5.09 -1.61
CA GLY A 315 -38.22 -4.80 -3.01
C GLY A 315 -39.06 -5.89 -3.66
N PHE A 316 -38.72 -7.15 -3.39
CA PHE A 316 -39.38 -8.30 -4.07
C PHE A 316 -40.21 -9.18 -3.15
N GLY A 317 -40.15 -9.00 -1.85
CA GLY A 317 -41.00 -9.71 -0.90
C GLY A 317 -40.56 -11.12 -0.57
N HIS A 318 -39.26 -11.47 -0.85
CA HIS A 318 -38.72 -12.80 -0.60
C HIS A 318 -37.23 -12.89 -0.34
N ASN A 319 -36.70 -14.05 -0.02
CA ASN A 319 -35.35 -14.27 0.44
C ASN A 319 -34.43 -14.94 -0.59
N ASN A 320 -34.68 -14.70 -1.89
CA ASN A 320 -33.82 -15.20 -2.96
C ASN A 320 -32.54 -14.32 -3.04
N VAL A 321 -31.74 -14.31 -1.98
CA VAL A 321 -30.49 -13.60 -1.90
C VAL A 321 -29.43 -14.52 -1.35
N ASP A 322 -28.28 -14.54 -1.99
CA ASP A 322 -27.13 -15.31 -1.56
C ASP A 322 -25.84 -14.53 -1.81
N HIS A 323 -24.72 -15.10 -1.45
CA HIS A 323 -23.40 -14.45 -1.42
C HIS A 323 -22.36 -15.41 -1.99
N CYS A 324 -21.25 -14.89 -2.52
CA CYS A 324 -20.16 -15.71 -3.05
C CYS A 324 -19.61 -16.72 -2.02
N THR A 325 -19.77 -16.45 -0.73
CA THR A 325 -19.41 -17.34 0.38
C THR A 325 -20.11 -18.70 0.29
N ARG A 326 -21.29 -18.79 -0.36
CA ARG A 326 -22.00 -20.06 -0.60
C ARG A 326 -21.10 -21.11 -1.24
N LEU A 327 -20.33 -20.73 -2.24
CA LEU A 327 -19.43 -21.64 -2.95
C LEU A 327 -17.99 -21.59 -2.39
N CYS A 328 -17.56 -20.44 -1.90
CA CYS A 328 -16.18 -20.21 -1.46
C CYS A 328 -15.90 -20.74 -0.04
N HIS A 329 -16.82 -20.48 0.92
CA HIS A 329 -16.61 -20.72 2.35
C HIS A 329 -17.78 -21.44 3.04
N ALA A 330 -18.69 -22.12 2.30
CA ALA A 330 -19.82 -22.81 2.91
C ALA A 330 -19.38 -23.84 3.95
N SER A 331 -18.35 -24.61 3.65
CA SER A 331 -17.77 -25.58 4.60
C SER A 331 -17.14 -24.90 5.82
N SER A 332 -16.46 -23.79 5.65
CA SER A 332 -15.88 -23.02 6.77
C SER A 332 -16.96 -22.43 7.67
N VAL A 333 -18.05 -21.89 7.08
CA VAL A 333 -19.20 -21.38 7.83
C VAL A 333 -19.88 -22.50 8.62
N ALA A 334 -20.10 -23.67 7.99
CA ALA A 334 -20.66 -24.82 8.69
C ALA A 334 -19.77 -25.27 9.86
N ALA A 335 -18.48 -25.41 9.63
CA ALA A 335 -17.52 -25.79 10.69
C ALA A 335 -17.46 -24.78 11.84
N LEU A 336 -17.49 -23.48 11.55
CA LEU A 336 -17.51 -22.43 12.58
C LEU A 336 -18.82 -22.47 13.39
N MET A 337 -19.96 -22.61 12.72
CA MET A 337 -21.27 -22.69 13.39
C MET A 337 -21.39 -23.93 14.29
N GLU A 338 -20.89 -25.08 13.85
CA GLU A 338 -20.93 -26.33 14.60
C GLU A 338 -19.98 -26.34 15.80
N ASN A 339 -18.79 -25.72 15.68
CA ASN A 339 -17.74 -25.82 16.72
C ASN A 339 -17.68 -24.60 17.64
N VAL A 340 -17.93 -23.40 17.13
CA VAL A 340 -17.86 -22.15 17.93
C VAL A 340 -19.20 -21.42 18.04
N GLY A 341 -20.23 -21.88 17.35
CA GLY A 341 -21.56 -21.28 17.40
C GLY A 341 -21.68 -19.93 16.68
N SER A 342 -20.70 -19.54 15.87
CA SER A 342 -20.65 -18.28 15.14
C SER A 342 -20.13 -18.51 13.72
N ALA A 343 -20.70 -17.81 12.75
CA ALA A 343 -20.21 -17.85 11.38
C ALA A 343 -18.97 -16.97 11.13
N ALA A 344 -18.40 -16.38 12.17
CA ALA A 344 -17.22 -15.54 12.11
C ALA A 344 -16.09 -16.12 12.97
N VAL A 345 -14.85 -15.87 12.57
CA VAL A 345 -13.65 -16.18 13.35
C VAL A 345 -13.61 -15.37 14.64
N THR A 346 -12.96 -15.89 15.67
CA THR A 346 -12.87 -15.28 17.00
C THR A 346 -11.52 -14.63 17.28
N ALA A 347 -10.52 -14.85 16.42
CA ALA A 347 -9.16 -14.34 16.55
C ALA A 347 -8.84 -13.33 15.42
N THR A 348 -7.97 -12.37 15.73
CA THR A 348 -7.39 -11.46 14.75
C THR A 348 -6.12 -12.04 14.15
N PHE A 349 -5.59 -11.46 13.06
CA PHE A 349 -4.33 -11.93 12.46
C PHE A 349 -3.15 -11.84 13.41
N ASN A 350 -3.09 -10.78 14.21
CA ASN A 350 -1.99 -10.54 15.17
C ASN A 350 -1.91 -11.61 16.27
N GLU A 351 -3.00 -12.34 16.55
CA GLU A 351 -2.99 -13.45 17.53
C GLU A 351 -2.08 -14.61 17.10
N ILE A 352 -1.72 -14.68 15.81
CA ILE A 352 -0.77 -15.69 15.31
C ILE A 352 0.59 -15.53 15.99
N GLU A 353 1.04 -14.30 16.27
CA GLU A 353 2.31 -14.02 16.95
C GLU A 353 2.35 -14.56 18.38
N ASN A 354 1.18 -14.68 19.04
CA ASN A 354 1.05 -15.13 20.41
C ASN A 354 0.75 -16.64 20.50
N ALA A 355 0.62 -17.34 19.39
CA ALA A 355 0.31 -18.76 19.36
C ALA A 355 1.57 -19.61 19.56
N ASP A 356 1.53 -20.60 20.47
CA ASP A 356 2.61 -21.58 20.61
C ASP A 356 2.72 -22.52 19.40
N VAL A 357 1.60 -22.75 18.70
CA VAL A 357 1.51 -23.60 17.51
C VAL A 357 0.47 -23.04 16.55
N ALA A 358 0.84 -22.85 15.28
CA ALA A 358 -0.06 -22.51 14.19
C ALA A 358 -0.10 -23.67 13.18
N ILE A 359 -1.31 -24.10 12.79
CA ILE A 359 -1.50 -25.16 11.80
C ILE A 359 -2.11 -24.56 10.54
N VAL A 360 -1.42 -24.67 9.41
CA VAL A 360 -1.88 -24.20 8.09
C VAL A 360 -2.19 -25.41 7.23
N ILE A 361 -3.47 -25.59 6.85
CA ILE A 361 -3.92 -26.73 6.04
C ILE A 361 -4.71 -26.24 4.83
N GLY A 362 -4.26 -26.59 3.63
CA GLY A 362 -4.95 -26.28 2.36
C GLY A 362 -5.06 -24.80 2.05
N ALA A 363 -4.19 -23.96 2.60
CA ALA A 363 -4.16 -22.51 2.41
C ALA A 363 -2.75 -22.04 2.05
N ASN A 364 -2.68 -20.98 1.25
CA ASN A 364 -1.43 -20.25 0.96
C ASN A 364 -1.62 -18.76 1.34
N PRO A 365 -1.40 -18.40 2.61
CA PRO A 365 -1.60 -17.02 3.07
C PRO A 365 -0.67 -16.02 2.38
N ILE A 366 0.54 -16.44 1.95
CA ILE A 366 1.50 -15.59 1.24
C ILE A 366 0.90 -15.04 -0.06
N GLU A 367 0.13 -15.84 -0.80
CA GLU A 367 -0.54 -15.39 -2.01
C GLU A 367 -1.89 -14.69 -1.74
N ASN A 368 -2.71 -15.31 -0.88
CA ASN A 368 -4.10 -14.88 -0.68
C ASN A 368 -4.23 -13.68 0.25
N HIS A 369 -3.38 -13.61 1.28
CA HIS A 369 -3.41 -12.60 2.34
C HIS A 369 -2.00 -12.17 2.73
N PRO A 370 -1.20 -11.57 1.79
CA PRO A 370 0.25 -11.41 1.97
C PRO A 370 0.65 -10.66 3.23
N VAL A 371 -0.11 -9.62 3.61
CA VAL A 371 0.17 -8.86 4.84
C VAL A 371 -0.11 -9.70 6.09
N ALA A 372 -1.19 -10.48 6.12
CA ALA A 372 -1.43 -11.38 7.24
C ALA A 372 -0.35 -12.46 7.39
N ALA A 373 0.31 -12.83 6.30
CA ALA A 373 1.39 -13.81 6.30
C ALA A 373 2.74 -13.26 6.81
N THR A 374 2.80 -11.97 7.14
CA THR A 374 3.99 -11.35 7.75
C THR A 374 3.99 -11.41 9.27
N TYR A 375 2.89 -11.84 9.88
CA TYR A 375 2.75 -12.14 11.29
C TYR A 375 3.09 -13.62 11.54
#